data_3c39b879e38b373bb762d17248548e7c
#
_entry.id   3c39b879e38b373bb762d17248548e7c
#
_cell.length_a   1.000
_cell.length_b   1.000
_cell.length_c   1.000
_cell.angle_alpha   90.00
_cell.angle_beta   90.00
_cell.angle_gamma   90.00
#
_symmetry.space_group_name_H-M   'P 1'
#
loop_
_entity.id
_entity.type
_entity.pdbx_description
1 polymer ?
#
loop_
_entity_poly.entity_id
_entity_poly.type
_entity_poly.pdbx_seq_one_letter_code
_entity_poly.pdbx_strand_id
1 'polypeptide(L)'
;MNQEDIMKLEAAIAADYGNIAGMVVRKDGETVYERYFGGCTAESRLNVFSVTKSIISILLGIALDRGCLRSIDQQVLEFFPEYTPKRGEKTIQRITIRDMLTMTAPYKYRSTPYTKYFTSPDWVRFSLDLLGGKGPVGEFRYAPLIGPDILTGILTRVTGQSVLDFAKEHLFAPLGIERYRVFGFGLWAVCLQSSGEMIGDCGLTMQRIGGTILPEIGYHIAKAHQRRGYAKEAAQAVRDWTFAHTPFGMVYSYMKQSNLPSAAVARANGMTLLREYTDAEQEQTAVYGISRTDWETRNMKHGT
;
A
#
# COMPACT_ATOMS: atom_id res chain seq x y z
N MET A 1 34.02 -5.59 5.31
CA MET A 1 34.36 -4.31 4.65
C MET A 1 35.43 -3.63 5.46
N ASN A 2 36.41 -3.01 4.83
CA ASN A 2 37.42 -2.20 5.56
C ASN A 2 36.84 -0.80 5.86
N GLN A 3 37.52 -0.05 6.76
CA GLN A 3 37.03 1.25 7.22
C GLN A 3 36.96 2.30 6.08
N GLU A 4 37.88 2.24 5.13
CA GLU A 4 37.90 3.17 3.99
C GLU A 4 36.71 2.96 3.05
N ASP A 5 36.35 1.70 2.77
CA ASP A 5 35.18 1.34 1.96
C ASP A 5 33.88 1.79 2.64
N ILE A 6 33.78 1.64 3.97
CA ILE A 6 32.64 2.10 4.75
C ILE A 6 32.48 3.61 4.64
N MET A 7 33.56 4.36 4.82
CA MET A 7 33.52 5.82 4.71
C MET A 7 33.11 6.30 3.31
N LYS A 8 33.61 5.65 2.24
CA LYS A 8 33.21 5.96 0.85
C LYS A 8 31.75 5.67 0.62
N LEU A 9 31.24 4.53 1.11
CA LEU A 9 29.84 4.15 1.00
C LEU A 9 28.93 5.16 1.73
N GLU A 10 29.24 5.49 2.97
CA GLU A 10 28.44 6.44 3.76
C GLU A 10 28.46 7.86 3.15
N ALA A 11 29.60 8.29 2.61
CA ALA A 11 29.69 9.56 1.89
C ALA A 11 28.84 9.58 0.63
N ALA A 12 28.84 8.51 -0.16
CA ALA A 12 28.00 8.37 -1.35
C ALA A 12 26.50 8.36 -0.99
N ILE A 13 26.12 7.64 0.09
CA ILE A 13 24.74 7.63 0.58
C ILE A 13 24.29 9.03 0.98
N ALA A 14 25.13 9.76 1.72
CA ALA A 14 24.81 11.12 2.17
C ALA A 14 24.68 12.12 1.01
N ALA A 15 25.51 11.97 -0.05
CA ALA A 15 25.50 12.87 -1.19
C ALA A 15 24.34 12.60 -2.17
N ASP A 16 24.12 11.33 -2.54
CA ASP A 16 23.32 10.99 -3.71
C ASP A 16 22.07 10.14 -3.37
N TYR A 17 21.99 9.56 -2.17
CA TYR A 17 20.96 8.58 -1.80
C TYR A 17 20.25 8.93 -0.48
N GLY A 18 19.90 10.19 -0.28
CA GLY A 18 19.24 10.69 0.93
C GLY A 18 17.87 10.03 1.28
N ASN A 19 17.37 9.14 0.43
CA ASN A 19 16.16 8.34 0.66
C ASN A 19 16.46 6.94 1.21
N ILE A 20 17.72 6.57 1.42
CA ILE A 20 18.08 5.32 2.10
C ILE A 20 17.83 5.50 3.59
N ALA A 21 17.00 4.63 4.17
CA ALA A 21 16.69 4.64 5.60
C ALA A 21 17.59 3.70 6.41
N GLY A 22 18.11 2.66 5.77
CA GLY A 22 19.04 1.72 6.40
C GLY A 22 19.68 0.79 5.38
N MET A 23 20.83 0.27 5.72
CA MET A 23 21.57 -0.71 4.92
C MET A 23 22.14 -1.80 5.81
N VAL A 24 21.90 -3.03 5.44
CA VAL A 24 22.50 -4.21 6.08
C VAL A 24 23.22 -5.02 5.01
N VAL A 25 24.48 -5.33 5.26
CA VAL A 25 25.27 -6.23 4.39
C VAL A 25 25.60 -7.48 5.18
N ARG A 26 25.24 -8.63 4.61
CA ARG A 26 25.58 -9.94 5.19
C ARG A 26 26.54 -10.69 4.26
N LYS A 27 27.51 -11.36 4.85
CA LYS A 27 28.43 -12.23 4.16
C LYS A 27 28.59 -13.52 4.97
N ASP A 28 28.45 -14.67 4.33
CA ASP A 28 28.58 -15.99 4.95
C ASP A 28 27.73 -16.18 6.22
N GLY A 29 26.51 -15.58 6.22
CA GLY A 29 25.60 -15.62 7.36
C GLY A 29 25.82 -14.54 8.42
N GLU A 30 26.95 -13.85 8.40
CA GLU A 30 27.31 -12.81 9.38
C GLU A 30 26.98 -11.41 8.86
N THR A 31 26.52 -10.53 9.76
CA THR A 31 26.31 -9.11 9.45
C THR A 31 27.66 -8.40 9.48
N VAL A 32 28.15 -7.99 8.31
CA VAL A 32 29.44 -7.31 8.16
C VAL A 32 29.31 -5.80 8.10
N TYR A 33 28.10 -5.27 7.93
CA TYR A 33 27.79 -3.86 7.99
C TYR A 33 26.31 -3.66 8.29
N GLU A 34 25.99 -2.73 9.20
CA GLU A 34 24.64 -2.30 9.52
C GLU A 34 24.66 -0.83 9.89
N ARG A 35 23.85 -0.04 9.20
CA ARG A 35 23.76 1.41 9.42
C ARG A 35 22.36 1.92 9.06
N TYR A 36 21.92 2.95 9.75
CA TYR A 36 20.64 3.61 9.55
C TYR A 36 20.88 5.10 9.27
N PHE A 37 20.03 5.69 8.40
CA PHE A 37 20.20 7.04 7.86
C PHE A 37 18.91 7.85 8.00
N GLY A 38 18.98 9.18 7.84
CA GLY A 38 17.81 10.05 7.83
C GLY A 38 17.01 10.04 9.13
N GLY A 39 17.65 9.79 10.27
CA GLY A 39 16.97 9.69 11.57
C GLY A 39 16.32 8.34 11.85
N CYS A 40 16.47 7.37 10.94
CA CYS A 40 16.02 6.01 11.15
C CYS A 40 16.96 5.22 12.09
N THR A 41 16.44 4.18 12.70
CA THR A 41 17.12 3.25 13.59
C THR A 41 16.74 1.81 13.25
N ALA A 42 17.34 0.82 13.90
CA ALA A 42 16.95 -0.58 13.80
C ALA A 42 15.46 -0.82 14.12
N GLU A 43 14.86 0.04 14.94
CA GLU A 43 13.47 -0.03 15.35
C GLU A 43 12.51 0.69 14.38
N SER A 44 13.05 1.41 13.39
CA SER A 44 12.25 2.15 12.43
C SER A 44 11.48 1.18 11.53
N ARG A 45 10.20 1.50 11.31
CA ARG A 45 9.29 0.70 10.47
C ARG A 45 9.05 1.44 9.17
N LEU A 46 9.34 0.76 8.08
CA LEU A 46 9.23 1.31 6.74
C LEU A 46 8.19 0.55 5.94
N ASN A 47 7.43 1.27 5.11
CA ASN A 47 6.54 0.63 4.16
C ASN A 47 7.37 -0.02 3.05
N VAL A 48 7.22 -1.32 2.90
CA VAL A 48 7.99 -2.09 1.91
C VAL A 48 7.32 -2.13 0.53
N PHE A 49 6.15 -1.52 0.36
CA PHE A 49 5.43 -1.46 -0.91
C PHE A 49 5.44 -2.81 -1.66
N SER A 50 5.95 -2.82 -2.88
CA SER A 50 5.93 -4.02 -3.75
C SER A 50 6.88 -5.15 -3.32
N VAL A 51 7.73 -4.96 -2.32
CA VAL A 51 8.44 -6.09 -1.68
C VAL A 51 7.44 -7.08 -1.07
N THR A 52 6.24 -6.64 -0.70
CA THR A 52 5.11 -7.49 -0.31
C THR A 52 4.84 -8.61 -1.31
N LYS A 53 5.03 -8.37 -2.61
CA LYS A 53 4.84 -9.40 -3.65
C LYS A 53 5.84 -10.56 -3.50
N SER A 54 7.08 -10.25 -3.12
CA SER A 54 8.10 -11.27 -2.83
C SER A 54 7.72 -12.09 -1.59
N ILE A 55 7.16 -11.44 -0.57
CA ILE A 55 6.65 -12.14 0.62
C ILE A 55 5.50 -13.07 0.23
N ILE A 56 4.53 -12.61 -0.56
CA ILE A 56 3.43 -13.46 -1.06
C ILE A 56 3.98 -14.65 -1.86
N SER A 57 4.99 -14.44 -2.71
CA SER A 57 5.64 -15.52 -3.47
C SER A 57 6.25 -16.57 -2.53
N ILE A 58 6.96 -16.16 -1.48
CA ILE A 58 7.54 -17.06 -0.48
C ILE A 58 6.42 -17.83 0.25
N LEU A 59 5.34 -17.16 0.64
CA LEU A 59 4.21 -17.80 1.34
C LEU A 59 3.52 -18.86 0.46
N LEU A 60 3.40 -18.61 -0.85
CA LEU A 60 2.88 -19.61 -1.79
C LEU A 60 3.84 -20.79 -1.93
N GLY A 61 5.16 -20.56 -1.91
CA GLY A 61 6.15 -21.62 -1.85
C GLY A 61 6.02 -22.47 -0.58
N ILE A 62 5.86 -21.83 0.57
CA ILE A 62 5.61 -22.52 1.84
C ILE A 62 4.30 -23.33 1.80
N ALA A 63 3.24 -22.77 1.23
CA ALA A 63 1.97 -23.48 1.06
C ALA A 63 2.08 -24.68 0.14
N LEU A 64 2.92 -24.61 -0.90
CA LEU A 64 3.24 -25.72 -1.80
C LEU A 64 4.02 -26.82 -1.05
N ASP A 65 5.09 -26.47 -0.35
CA ASP A 65 5.90 -27.41 0.45
C ASP A 65 5.08 -28.12 1.53
N ARG A 66 4.08 -27.46 2.08
CA ARG A 66 3.16 -28.02 3.07
C ARG A 66 2.01 -28.83 2.46
N GLY A 67 1.95 -28.95 1.13
CA GLY A 67 0.89 -29.69 0.42
C GLY A 67 -0.46 -29.00 0.36
N CYS A 68 -0.54 -27.70 0.75
CA CYS A 68 -1.77 -26.92 0.59
C CYS A 68 -2.04 -26.58 -0.89
N LEU A 69 -1.00 -26.52 -1.71
CA LEU A 69 -1.04 -26.41 -3.17
C LEU A 69 -0.43 -27.66 -3.80
N ARG A 70 -0.97 -28.10 -4.93
CA ARG A 70 -0.42 -29.24 -5.69
C ARG A 70 0.72 -28.81 -6.62
N SER A 71 0.57 -27.63 -7.24
CA SER A 71 1.53 -27.06 -8.19
C SER A 71 1.23 -25.58 -8.41
N ILE A 72 2.25 -24.79 -8.74
CA ILE A 72 2.05 -23.40 -9.22
C ILE A 72 1.51 -23.37 -10.65
N ASP A 73 1.42 -24.50 -11.35
CA ASP A 73 0.80 -24.62 -12.67
C ASP A 73 -0.71 -24.87 -12.60
N GLN A 74 -1.30 -24.92 -11.40
CA GLN A 74 -2.75 -24.96 -11.23
C GLN A 74 -3.37 -23.67 -11.76
N GLN A 75 -4.54 -23.83 -12.39
CA GLN A 75 -5.28 -22.68 -12.94
C GLN A 75 -5.88 -21.84 -11.80
N VAL A 76 -5.81 -20.52 -11.94
CA VAL A 76 -6.34 -19.58 -10.95
C VAL A 76 -7.81 -19.88 -10.63
N LEU A 77 -8.63 -20.20 -11.64
CA LEU A 77 -10.06 -20.44 -11.44
C LEU A 77 -10.38 -21.72 -10.67
N GLU A 78 -9.46 -22.67 -10.54
CA GLU A 78 -9.66 -23.84 -9.66
C GLU A 78 -9.94 -23.44 -8.21
N PHE A 79 -9.41 -22.29 -7.79
CA PHE A 79 -9.54 -21.78 -6.43
C PHE A 79 -10.77 -20.90 -6.21
N PHE A 80 -11.49 -20.56 -7.27
CA PHE A 80 -12.67 -19.69 -7.24
C PHE A 80 -13.85 -20.32 -7.99
N PRO A 81 -14.36 -21.46 -7.53
CA PRO A 81 -15.43 -22.20 -8.24
C PRO A 81 -16.74 -21.40 -8.35
N GLU A 82 -16.94 -20.43 -7.45
CA GLU A 82 -18.10 -19.53 -7.47
C GLU A 82 -17.96 -18.41 -8.51
N TYR A 83 -16.78 -18.21 -9.08
CA TYR A 83 -16.55 -17.16 -10.07
C TYR A 83 -16.92 -17.63 -11.48
N THR A 84 -17.83 -16.92 -12.11
CA THR A 84 -18.20 -17.18 -13.51
C THR A 84 -17.61 -16.09 -14.41
N PRO A 85 -16.68 -16.44 -15.32
CA PRO A 85 -16.17 -15.49 -16.30
C PRO A 85 -17.25 -14.92 -17.20
N LYS A 86 -17.09 -13.68 -17.67
CA LYS A 86 -18.02 -13.09 -18.64
C LYS A 86 -18.06 -13.91 -19.93
N ARG A 87 -19.23 -13.94 -20.58
CA ARG A 87 -19.43 -14.68 -21.84
C ARG A 87 -18.35 -14.30 -22.86
N GLY A 88 -17.68 -15.30 -23.42
CA GLY A 88 -16.60 -15.12 -24.41
C GLY A 88 -15.22 -14.91 -23.82
N GLU A 89 -15.08 -14.79 -22.51
CA GLU A 89 -13.78 -14.72 -21.83
C GLU A 89 -13.17 -16.13 -21.71
N LYS A 90 -12.16 -16.42 -22.51
CA LYS A 90 -11.48 -17.73 -22.54
C LYS A 90 -10.08 -17.68 -21.93
N THR A 91 -9.45 -16.52 -21.92
CA THR A 91 -8.05 -16.38 -21.51
C THR A 91 -7.87 -16.64 -20.02
N ILE A 92 -8.77 -16.14 -19.18
CA ILE A 92 -8.72 -16.35 -17.72
C ILE A 92 -8.73 -17.82 -17.33
N GLN A 93 -9.36 -18.69 -18.15
CA GLN A 93 -9.45 -20.12 -17.90
C GLN A 93 -8.11 -20.85 -17.99
N ARG A 94 -7.09 -20.21 -18.61
CA ARG A 94 -5.75 -20.81 -18.82
C ARG A 94 -4.69 -20.20 -17.93
N ILE A 95 -5.00 -19.11 -17.24
CA ILE A 95 -4.04 -18.41 -16.38
C ILE A 95 -3.76 -19.24 -15.14
N THR A 96 -2.48 -19.46 -14.86
CA THR A 96 -1.97 -20.25 -13.75
C THR A 96 -1.46 -19.36 -12.62
N ILE A 97 -1.21 -19.96 -11.44
CA ILE A 97 -0.50 -19.29 -10.34
C ILE A 97 0.88 -18.82 -10.82
N ARG A 98 1.58 -19.61 -11.66
CA ARG A 98 2.87 -19.26 -12.25
C ARG A 98 2.76 -17.96 -13.04
N ASP A 99 1.77 -17.81 -13.91
CA ASP A 99 1.58 -16.59 -14.71
C ASP A 99 1.34 -15.35 -13.83
N MET A 100 0.66 -15.54 -12.70
CA MET A 100 0.46 -14.48 -11.72
C MET A 100 1.75 -14.10 -11.00
N LEU A 101 2.55 -15.08 -10.56
CA LEU A 101 3.83 -14.90 -9.87
C LEU A 101 4.89 -14.24 -10.77
N THR A 102 4.94 -14.63 -12.04
CA THR A 102 5.89 -14.07 -13.02
C THR A 102 5.41 -12.80 -13.69
N MET A 103 4.19 -12.34 -13.35
CA MET A 103 3.54 -11.17 -13.96
C MET A 103 3.41 -11.30 -15.48
N THR A 104 3.07 -12.49 -15.96
CA THR A 104 2.86 -12.78 -17.39
C THR A 104 1.39 -13.00 -17.74
N ALA A 105 0.49 -12.75 -16.80
CA ALA A 105 -0.94 -12.80 -17.02
C ALA A 105 -1.44 -11.47 -17.67
N PRO A 106 -2.30 -11.53 -18.71
CA PRO A 106 -2.92 -10.34 -19.30
C PRO A 106 -4.07 -9.81 -18.45
N TYR A 107 -4.35 -8.51 -18.60
CA TYR A 107 -5.43 -7.80 -17.90
C TYR A 107 -6.26 -6.95 -18.86
N LYS A 108 -7.57 -6.83 -18.56
CA LYS A 108 -8.57 -6.10 -19.36
C LYS A 108 -8.52 -4.57 -19.22
N TYR A 109 -7.42 -3.99 -18.76
CA TYR A 109 -7.26 -2.54 -18.60
C TYR A 109 -5.92 -2.05 -19.19
N ARG A 110 -5.87 -0.80 -19.60
CA ARG A 110 -4.62 -0.13 -20.03
C ARG A 110 -3.90 0.53 -18.86
N SER A 111 -4.64 1.23 -18.00
CA SER A 111 -4.14 1.79 -16.74
C SER A 111 -4.96 1.23 -15.57
N THR A 112 -4.31 1.01 -14.43
CA THR A 112 -4.95 0.44 -13.24
C THR A 112 -6.11 1.33 -12.79
N PRO A 113 -7.33 0.79 -12.67
CA PRO A 113 -8.52 1.56 -12.29
C PRO A 113 -8.56 1.79 -10.77
N TYR A 114 -7.61 2.56 -10.24
CA TYR A 114 -7.39 2.75 -8.80
C TYR A 114 -8.66 3.13 -8.04
N THR A 115 -9.43 4.12 -8.50
CA THR A 115 -10.64 4.55 -7.80
C THR A 115 -11.64 3.42 -7.63
N LYS A 116 -11.90 2.65 -8.71
CA LYS A 116 -12.84 1.51 -8.66
C LYS A 116 -12.29 0.37 -7.81
N TYR A 117 -10.99 0.17 -7.83
CA TYR A 117 -10.32 -0.82 -7.01
C TYR A 117 -10.49 -0.52 -5.52
N PHE A 118 -10.13 0.68 -5.07
CA PHE A 118 -10.19 1.05 -3.66
C PHE A 118 -11.63 1.18 -3.12
N THR A 119 -12.61 1.40 -3.99
CA THR A 119 -14.03 1.42 -3.61
C THR A 119 -14.74 0.06 -3.74
N SER A 120 -14.04 -0.99 -4.14
CA SER A 120 -14.61 -2.32 -4.23
C SER A 120 -14.74 -2.96 -2.84
N PRO A 121 -15.89 -3.54 -2.50
CA PRO A 121 -16.06 -4.29 -1.25
C PRO A 121 -15.34 -5.63 -1.26
N ASP A 122 -14.95 -6.13 -2.44
CA ASP A 122 -14.25 -7.40 -2.64
C ASP A 122 -13.15 -7.22 -3.68
N TRP A 123 -11.92 -7.05 -3.21
CA TRP A 123 -10.75 -6.83 -4.07
C TRP A 123 -10.38 -8.06 -4.89
N VAL A 124 -10.57 -9.26 -4.35
CA VAL A 124 -10.29 -10.51 -5.06
C VAL A 124 -11.25 -10.66 -6.24
N ARG A 125 -12.53 -10.49 -6.00
CA ARG A 125 -13.57 -10.53 -7.05
C ARG A 125 -13.34 -9.47 -8.11
N PHE A 126 -13.05 -8.23 -7.70
CA PHE A 126 -12.74 -7.13 -8.59
C PHE A 126 -11.51 -7.44 -9.47
N SER A 127 -10.49 -8.03 -8.87
CA SER A 127 -9.25 -8.41 -9.56
C SER A 127 -9.47 -9.54 -10.57
N LEU A 128 -10.30 -10.53 -10.25
CA LEU A 128 -10.72 -11.59 -11.17
C LEU A 128 -11.51 -11.02 -12.37
N ASP A 129 -12.35 -10.03 -12.17
CA ASP A 129 -13.10 -9.37 -13.26
C ASP A 129 -12.17 -8.66 -14.27
N LEU A 130 -10.99 -8.24 -13.82
CA LEU A 130 -9.98 -7.60 -14.65
C LEU A 130 -8.93 -8.55 -15.23
N LEU A 131 -8.84 -9.78 -14.73
CA LEU A 131 -7.88 -10.77 -15.22
C LEU A 131 -8.33 -11.34 -16.59
N GLY A 132 -7.37 -11.61 -17.48
CA GLY A 132 -7.62 -12.17 -18.82
C GLY A 132 -7.77 -11.10 -19.91
N GLY A 133 -8.64 -11.36 -20.88
CA GLY A 133 -8.89 -10.50 -22.03
C GLY A 133 -8.14 -10.95 -23.29
N LYS A 134 -7.87 -10.02 -24.21
CA LYS A 134 -7.28 -10.32 -25.54
C LYS A 134 -5.75 -10.39 -25.56
N GLY A 135 -5.09 -10.02 -24.45
CA GLY A 135 -3.64 -10.06 -24.36
C GLY A 135 -3.10 -11.49 -24.33
N PRO A 136 -1.87 -11.72 -24.79
CA PRO A 136 -1.21 -13.01 -24.69
C PRO A 136 -0.87 -13.34 -23.22
N VAL A 137 -0.88 -14.62 -22.89
CA VAL A 137 -0.28 -15.17 -21.67
C VAL A 137 1.21 -15.42 -21.98
N GLY A 138 2.09 -15.09 -21.05
CA GLY A 138 3.54 -15.24 -21.20
C GLY A 138 4.29 -13.94 -21.43
N GLU A 139 3.61 -12.85 -21.77
CA GLU A 139 4.25 -11.53 -21.87
C GLU A 139 4.26 -10.81 -20.52
N PHE A 140 5.43 -10.29 -20.12
CA PHE A 140 5.58 -9.56 -18.88
C PHE A 140 4.76 -8.27 -18.87
N ARG A 141 3.93 -8.14 -17.84
CA ARG A 141 3.15 -6.93 -17.58
C ARG A 141 3.05 -6.68 -16.08
N TYR A 142 3.72 -5.65 -15.59
CA TYR A 142 3.65 -5.28 -14.18
C TYR A 142 2.23 -4.91 -13.76
N ALA A 143 1.68 -5.66 -12.81
CA ALA A 143 0.38 -5.41 -12.19
C ALA A 143 0.60 -4.98 -10.73
N PRO A 144 0.41 -3.68 -10.40
CA PRO A 144 0.77 -3.18 -9.07
C PRO A 144 -0.09 -3.77 -7.94
N LEU A 145 -1.38 -4.03 -8.16
CA LEU A 145 -2.35 -4.46 -7.15
C LEU A 145 -3.03 -5.79 -7.49
N ILE A 146 -3.65 -5.89 -8.65
CA ILE A 146 -4.61 -6.93 -9.03
C ILE A 146 -4.05 -8.36 -8.92
N GLY A 147 -2.79 -8.57 -9.36
CA GLY A 147 -2.15 -9.88 -9.26
C GLY A 147 -1.97 -10.36 -7.83
N PRO A 148 -1.37 -9.54 -6.96
CA PRO A 148 -1.22 -9.86 -5.53
C PRO A 148 -2.53 -10.22 -4.83
N ASP A 149 -3.63 -9.51 -5.11
CA ASP A 149 -4.92 -9.80 -4.46
C ASP A 149 -5.46 -11.18 -4.79
N ILE A 150 -5.36 -11.59 -6.06
CA ILE A 150 -5.78 -12.94 -6.47
C ILE A 150 -4.91 -13.99 -5.76
N LEU A 151 -3.59 -13.77 -5.69
CA LEU A 151 -2.67 -14.69 -5.01
C LEU A 151 -2.94 -14.77 -3.50
N THR A 152 -3.28 -13.65 -2.85
CA THR A 152 -3.68 -13.65 -1.44
C THR A 152 -5.02 -14.36 -1.22
N GLY A 153 -5.96 -14.19 -2.16
CA GLY A 153 -7.23 -14.92 -2.17
C GLY A 153 -7.03 -16.43 -2.31
N ILE A 154 -6.12 -16.88 -3.17
CA ILE A 154 -5.74 -18.29 -3.30
C ILE A 154 -5.13 -18.78 -1.98
N LEU A 155 -4.13 -18.06 -1.44
CA LEU A 155 -3.42 -18.46 -0.23
C LEU A 155 -4.39 -18.64 0.95
N THR A 156 -5.29 -17.68 1.16
CA THR A 156 -6.32 -17.77 2.22
C THR A 156 -7.19 -19.01 2.05
N ARG A 157 -7.60 -19.36 0.84
CA ARG A 157 -8.47 -20.52 0.56
C ARG A 157 -7.78 -21.86 0.78
N VAL A 158 -6.54 -21.99 0.34
CA VAL A 158 -5.82 -23.26 0.44
C VAL A 158 -5.26 -23.52 1.84
N THR A 159 -5.01 -22.46 2.62
CA THR A 159 -4.50 -22.60 3.99
C THR A 159 -5.60 -22.56 5.06
N GLY A 160 -6.77 -22.02 4.73
CA GLY A 160 -7.86 -21.78 5.70
C GLY A 160 -7.55 -20.67 6.71
N GLN A 161 -6.46 -19.92 6.53
CA GLN A 161 -5.98 -18.87 7.42
C GLN A 161 -5.94 -17.51 6.72
N SER A 162 -5.95 -16.42 7.47
CA SER A 162 -5.58 -15.13 6.91
C SER A 162 -4.12 -15.17 6.44
N VAL A 163 -3.79 -14.43 5.36
CA VAL A 163 -2.40 -14.34 4.86
C VAL A 163 -1.44 -13.91 5.96
N LEU A 164 -1.88 -12.99 6.83
CA LEU A 164 -1.07 -12.51 7.93
C LEU A 164 -0.79 -13.59 8.97
N ASP A 165 -1.80 -14.35 9.35
CA ASP A 165 -1.62 -15.39 10.38
C ASP A 165 -0.76 -16.53 9.85
N PHE A 166 -0.98 -16.94 8.60
CA PHE A 166 -0.12 -17.89 7.90
C PHE A 166 1.33 -17.39 7.81
N ALA A 167 1.54 -16.10 7.49
CA ALA A 167 2.87 -15.50 7.45
C ALA A 167 3.54 -15.44 8.82
N LYS A 168 2.80 -15.09 9.87
CA LYS A 168 3.33 -15.08 11.24
C LYS A 168 3.82 -16.46 11.65
N GLU A 169 3.01 -17.48 11.42
CA GLU A 169 3.31 -18.84 11.84
C GLU A 169 4.47 -19.45 11.04
N HIS A 170 4.45 -19.29 9.71
CA HIS A 170 5.30 -20.09 8.84
C HIS A 170 6.48 -19.34 8.21
N LEU A 171 6.53 -18.02 8.32
CA LEU A 171 7.62 -17.20 7.79
C LEU A 171 8.25 -16.33 8.87
N PHE A 172 7.44 -15.52 9.57
CA PHE A 172 7.99 -14.50 10.46
C PHE A 172 8.57 -15.09 11.73
N ALA A 173 7.84 -15.99 12.40
CA ALA A 173 8.33 -16.64 13.62
C ALA A 173 9.60 -17.48 13.37
N PRO A 174 9.68 -18.33 12.31
CA PRO A 174 10.92 -19.04 11.99
C PRO A 174 12.12 -18.15 11.67
N LEU A 175 11.88 -16.92 11.15
CA LEU A 175 12.92 -15.93 10.89
C LEU A 175 13.25 -15.02 12.08
N GLY A 176 12.61 -15.23 13.23
CA GLY A 176 12.79 -14.36 14.40
C GLY A 176 12.24 -12.95 14.20
N ILE A 177 11.30 -12.76 13.27
CA ILE A 177 10.65 -11.47 13.02
C ILE A 177 9.53 -11.28 14.06
N GLU A 178 9.89 -10.82 15.25
CA GLU A 178 8.98 -10.66 16.37
C GLU A 178 8.05 -9.43 16.24
N ARG A 179 8.48 -8.42 15.47
CA ARG A 179 7.82 -7.12 15.37
C ARG A 179 7.23 -6.86 13.99
N TYR A 180 6.51 -7.82 13.46
CA TYR A 180 5.66 -7.56 12.32
C TYR A 180 4.41 -6.81 12.80
N ARG A 181 4.39 -5.50 12.65
CA ARG A 181 3.16 -4.72 12.66
C ARG A 181 2.75 -4.51 11.21
N VAL A 182 1.64 -5.10 10.80
CA VAL A 182 0.81 -4.46 9.79
C VAL A 182 0.56 -3.06 10.36
N PHE A 183 0.88 -2.02 9.59
CA PHE A 183 0.44 -0.69 9.98
C PHE A 183 -1.05 -0.84 10.25
N GLY A 184 -1.51 -0.57 11.46
CA GLY A 184 -2.94 -0.59 11.81
C GLY A 184 -3.69 0.56 11.13
N PHE A 185 -3.15 1.07 10.01
CA PHE A 185 -3.70 2.14 9.21
C PHE A 185 -3.54 1.86 7.70
N GLY A 186 -4.40 2.46 6.94
CA GLY A 186 -4.49 2.40 5.49
C GLY A 186 -5.67 3.24 5.05
N LEU A 187 -6.23 2.97 3.89
CA LEU A 187 -7.49 3.56 3.49
C LEU A 187 -8.64 2.76 4.13
N TRP A 188 -9.48 3.45 4.88
CA TRP A 188 -10.71 2.91 5.46
C TRP A 188 -11.91 3.28 4.60
N ALA A 189 -12.90 2.39 4.52
CA ALA A 189 -14.17 2.69 3.89
C ALA A 189 -14.90 3.83 4.63
N VAL A 190 -15.37 4.81 3.87
CA VAL A 190 -16.31 5.84 4.38
C VAL A 190 -17.72 5.40 4.03
N CYS A 191 -18.52 5.09 5.06
CA CYS A 191 -19.88 4.60 4.91
C CYS A 191 -20.88 5.56 5.52
N LEU A 192 -22.07 5.67 4.91
CA LEU A 192 -23.19 6.38 5.50
C LEU A 192 -23.70 5.61 6.73
N GLN A 193 -23.80 6.28 7.88
CA GLN A 193 -24.33 5.65 9.11
C GLN A 193 -25.78 5.17 8.95
N SER A 194 -26.58 5.88 8.15
CA SER A 194 -28.00 5.58 7.95
C SER A 194 -28.29 4.32 7.14
N SER A 195 -27.40 3.97 6.19
CA SER A 195 -27.65 2.87 5.24
C SER A 195 -26.53 1.82 5.20
N GLY A 196 -25.35 2.12 5.77
CA GLY A 196 -24.14 1.30 5.59
C GLY A 196 -23.54 1.40 4.18
N GLU A 197 -24.09 2.23 3.30
CA GLU A 197 -23.59 2.42 1.94
C GLU A 197 -22.18 3.00 1.97
N MET A 198 -21.27 2.34 1.28
CA MET A 198 -19.90 2.84 1.08
C MET A 198 -19.90 3.96 0.05
N ILE A 199 -19.52 5.14 0.46
CA ILE A 199 -19.52 6.35 -0.37
C ILE A 199 -18.12 6.84 -0.74
N GLY A 200 -17.07 6.17 -0.25
CA GLY A 200 -15.70 6.54 -0.54
C GLY A 200 -14.70 5.85 0.38
N ASP A 201 -13.50 6.38 0.37
CA ASP A 201 -12.42 5.99 1.26
C ASP A 201 -11.72 7.22 1.85
N CYS A 202 -11.14 7.04 3.03
CA CYS A 202 -10.27 8.01 3.67
C CYS A 202 -9.31 7.29 4.59
N GLY A 203 -8.05 7.69 4.61
CA GLY A 203 -7.11 7.04 5.49
C GLY A 203 -5.72 7.63 5.49
N LEU A 204 -4.86 7.01 6.30
CA LEU A 204 -3.46 7.34 6.42
C LEU A 204 -2.65 6.40 5.51
N THR A 205 -1.82 6.95 4.66
CA THR A 205 -0.91 6.20 3.79
C THR A 205 0.48 6.83 3.80
N MET A 206 1.50 6.05 3.43
CA MET A 206 2.85 6.57 3.26
C MET A 206 3.06 6.88 1.78
N GLN A 207 3.20 8.16 1.43
CA GLN A 207 3.31 8.61 0.05
C GLN A 207 4.64 9.33 -0.22
N ARG A 208 5.13 9.19 -1.46
CA ARG A 208 6.30 9.95 -1.91
C ARG A 208 5.86 11.36 -2.33
N ILE A 209 6.13 12.34 -1.49
CA ILE A 209 5.75 13.74 -1.71
C ILE A 209 7.02 14.56 -1.90
N GLY A 210 7.27 15.04 -3.13
CA GLY A 210 8.47 15.80 -3.47
C GLY A 210 9.77 15.06 -3.14
N GLY A 211 9.83 13.75 -3.42
CA GLY A 211 11.02 12.92 -3.20
C GLY A 211 11.10 12.25 -1.83
N THR A 212 10.37 12.70 -0.83
CA THR A 212 10.38 12.16 0.55
C THR A 212 9.14 11.31 0.82
N ILE A 213 9.29 10.21 1.56
CA ILE A 213 8.16 9.39 2.01
C ILE A 213 7.58 10.01 3.28
N LEU A 214 6.33 10.44 3.19
CA LEU A 214 5.62 11.18 4.24
C LEU A 214 4.25 10.55 4.55
N PRO A 215 3.76 10.62 5.80
CA PRO A 215 2.43 10.16 6.16
C PRO A 215 1.37 11.10 5.58
N GLU A 216 0.56 10.58 4.66
CA GLU A 216 -0.46 11.34 3.94
C GLU A 216 -1.85 10.92 4.38
N ILE A 217 -2.71 11.89 4.62
CA ILE A 217 -4.16 11.70 4.76
C ILE A 217 -4.78 11.90 3.39
N GLY A 218 -5.16 10.77 2.76
CA GLY A 218 -5.86 10.72 1.48
C GLY A 218 -7.37 10.54 1.68
N TYR A 219 -8.16 11.07 0.76
CA TYR A 219 -9.61 10.93 0.76
C TYR A 219 -10.22 10.99 -0.63
N HIS A 220 -11.16 10.07 -0.88
CA HIS A 220 -11.96 10.03 -2.10
C HIS A 220 -13.42 9.81 -1.74
N ILE A 221 -14.31 10.68 -2.23
CA ILE A 221 -15.75 10.55 -2.05
C ILE A 221 -16.42 10.48 -3.42
N ALA A 222 -17.29 9.51 -3.58
CA ALA A 222 -18.07 9.30 -4.80
C ALA A 222 -18.82 10.59 -5.20
N LYS A 223 -18.83 10.91 -6.49
CA LYS A 223 -19.33 12.18 -7.02
C LYS A 223 -20.75 12.55 -6.51
N ALA A 224 -21.62 11.55 -6.41
CA ALA A 224 -22.99 11.73 -5.91
C ALA A 224 -23.08 12.17 -4.44
N HIS A 225 -22.00 11.96 -3.66
CA HIS A 225 -21.95 12.26 -2.23
C HIS A 225 -20.99 13.40 -1.88
N GLN A 226 -20.37 14.04 -2.89
CA GLN A 226 -19.49 15.19 -2.67
C GLN A 226 -20.24 16.42 -2.20
N ARG A 227 -19.49 17.38 -1.61
CA ARG A 227 -20.00 18.70 -1.11
C ARG A 227 -21.03 18.59 0.01
N ARG A 228 -21.07 17.44 0.72
CA ARG A 228 -21.94 17.20 1.90
C ARG A 228 -21.15 17.16 3.22
N GLY A 229 -19.85 17.46 3.20
CA GLY A 229 -19.00 17.48 4.39
C GLY A 229 -18.27 16.15 4.68
N TYR A 230 -18.62 15.04 4.06
CA TYR A 230 -18.09 13.70 4.37
C TYR A 230 -16.56 13.60 4.29
N ALA A 231 -15.92 14.18 3.25
CA ALA A 231 -14.47 14.19 3.15
C ALA A 231 -13.81 14.94 4.31
N LYS A 232 -14.38 16.06 4.75
CA LYS A 232 -13.88 16.83 5.89
C LYS A 232 -13.99 16.01 7.18
N GLU A 233 -15.16 15.44 7.46
CA GLU A 233 -15.44 14.64 8.65
C GLU A 233 -14.48 13.42 8.73
N ALA A 234 -14.37 12.65 7.64
CA ALA A 234 -13.50 11.52 7.56
C ALA A 234 -12.02 11.89 7.74
N ALA A 235 -11.55 12.96 7.06
CA ALA A 235 -10.16 13.41 7.17
C ALA A 235 -9.82 13.93 8.59
N GLN A 236 -10.78 14.57 9.28
CA GLN A 236 -10.61 14.97 10.68
C GLN A 236 -10.49 13.74 11.60
N ALA A 237 -11.34 12.76 11.44
CA ALA A 237 -11.28 11.51 12.21
C ALA A 237 -9.95 10.77 11.99
N VAL A 238 -9.48 10.68 10.74
CA VAL A 238 -8.18 10.07 10.41
C VAL A 238 -7.02 10.85 11.03
N ARG A 239 -7.02 12.18 10.96
CA ARG A 239 -6.02 13.04 11.59
C ARG A 239 -5.95 12.80 13.09
N ASP A 240 -7.10 12.84 13.75
CA ASP A 240 -7.20 12.72 15.21
C ASP A 240 -6.78 11.31 15.66
N TRP A 241 -7.22 10.28 14.94
CA TRP A 241 -6.76 8.90 15.14
C TRP A 241 -5.25 8.78 14.95
N THR A 242 -4.70 9.41 13.91
CA THR A 242 -3.27 9.33 13.60
C THR A 242 -2.42 9.90 14.74
N PHE A 243 -2.76 11.08 15.22
CA PHE A 243 -2.01 11.68 16.32
C PHE A 243 -2.23 10.99 17.68
N ALA A 244 -3.37 10.34 17.88
CA ALA A 244 -3.63 9.56 19.08
C ALA A 244 -2.88 8.19 19.09
N HIS A 245 -2.69 7.54 17.93
CA HIS A 245 -2.28 6.14 17.85
C HIS A 245 -0.95 5.90 17.16
N THR A 246 -0.30 6.93 16.62
CA THR A 246 0.98 6.80 15.91
C THR A 246 2.01 7.80 16.44
N PRO A 247 3.31 7.59 16.26
CA PRO A 247 4.34 8.53 16.68
C PRO A 247 4.59 9.66 15.66
N PHE A 248 3.77 9.82 14.60
CA PHE A 248 4.01 10.85 13.61
C PHE A 248 3.92 12.25 14.22
N GLY A 249 4.97 13.04 14.04
CA GLY A 249 5.00 14.44 14.45
C GLY A 249 4.27 15.38 13.49
N MET A 250 4.00 14.92 12.26
CA MET A 250 3.34 15.69 11.22
C MET A 250 2.61 14.77 10.26
N VAL A 251 1.49 15.22 9.70
CA VAL A 251 0.75 14.57 8.63
C VAL A 251 0.51 15.53 7.48
N TYR A 252 0.36 14.98 6.29
CA TYR A 252 0.32 15.73 5.04
C TYR A 252 -0.92 15.37 4.23
N SER A 253 -1.31 16.25 3.32
CA SER A 253 -2.17 15.96 2.16
C SER A 253 -1.58 16.69 0.97
N TYR A 254 -1.51 16.04 -0.19
CA TYR A 254 -1.01 16.68 -1.39
C TYR A 254 -1.98 16.48 -2.56
N MET A 255 -2.02 17.45 -3.44
CA MET A 255 -2.93 17.43 -4.57
C MET A 255 -2.42 18.36 -5.68
N LYS A 256 -2.93 18.18 -6.90
CA LYS A 256 -2.74 19.15 -7.96
C LYS A 256 -3.25 20.51 -7.51
N GLN A 257 -2.53 21.58 -7.80
CA GLN A 257 -2.90 22.95 -7.39
C GLN A 257 -4.32 23.33 -7.89
N SER A 258 -4.72 22.80 -9.04
CA SER A 258 -6.06 22.97 -9.60
C SER A 258 -7.17 22.25 -8.83
N ASN A 259 -6.84 21.30 -7.93
CA ASN A 259 -7.83 20.57 -7.13
C ASN A 259 -8.27 21.36 -5.90
N LEU A 260 -8.98 22.46 -6.14
CA LEU A 260 -9.48 23.36 -5.10
C LEU A 260 -10.36 22.66 -4.05
N PRO A 261 -11.22 21.68 -4.41
CA PRO A 261 -12.01 20.95 -3.41
C PRO A 261 -11.13 20.20 -2.40
N SER A 262 -10.10 19.48 -2.85
CA SER A 262 -9.18 18.79 -1.93
C SER A 262 -8.38 19.76 -1.07
N ALA A 263 -7.93 20.88 -1.63
CA ALA A 263 -7.25 21.93 -0.88
C ALA A 263 -8.17 22.56 0.20
N ALA A 264 -9.47 22.69 -0.08
CA ALA A 264 -10.44 23.15 0.90
C ALA A 264 -10.63 22.15 2.06
N VAL A 265 -10.64 20.85 1.78
CA VAL A 265 -10.69 19.81 2.82
C VAL A 265 -9.41 19.83 3.66
N ALA A 266 -8.21 19.93 3.07
CA ALA A 266 -6.96 20.03 3.81
C ALA A 266 -6.96 21.23 4.76
N ARG A 267 -7.36 22.42 4.30
CA ARG A 267 -7.48 23.61 5.15
C ARG A 267 -8.52 23.44 6.26
N ALA A 268 -9.68 22.86 5.94
CA ALA A 268 -10.73 22.58 6.93
C ALA A 268 -10.29 21.53 7.98
N ASN A 269 -9.32 20.69 7.63
CA ASN A 269 -8.66 19.73 8.51
C ASN A 269 -7.54 20.38 9.37
N GLY A 270 -7.35 21.69 9.26
CA GLY A 270 -6.37 22.46 10.01
C GLY A 270 -4.99 22.50 9.40
N MET A 271 -4.81 21.95 8.22
CA MET A 271 -3.52 21.98 7.52
C MET A 271 -3.24 23.34 6.89
N THR A 272 -1.98 23.72 6.84
CA THR A 272 -1.49 24.91 6.14
C THR A 272 -0.73 24.51 4.89
N LEU A 273 -0.70 25.36 3.88
CA LEU A 273 0.13 25.17 2.69
C LEU A 273 1.60 25.28 3.11
N LEU A 274 2.38 24.24 2.87
CA LEU A 274 3.79 24.17 3.25
C LEU A 274 4.70 24.48 2.07
N ARG A 275 4.38 23.92 0.90
CA ARG A 275 5.16 24.12 -0.33
C ARG A 275 4.37 23.75 -1.56
N GLU A 276 4.84 24.22 -2.71
CA GLU A 276 4.42 23.83 -4.04
C GLU A 276 5.64 23.37 -4.84
N TYR A 277 5.43 22.42 -5.75
CA TYR A 277 6.49 21.95 -6.65
C TYR A 277 5.88 21.42 -7.95
N THR A 278 6.70 21.38 -9.01
CA THR A 278 6.34 20.72 -10.26
C THR A 278 6.67 19.23 -10.12
N ASP A 279 5.70 18.36 -10.29
CA ASP A 279 5.88 16.92 -10.19
C ASP A 279 6.48 16.30 -11.48
N ALA A 280 6.64 14.98 -11.48
CA ALA A 280 7.22 14.26 -12.63
C ALA A 280 6.32 14.31 -13.90
N GLU A 281 5.03 14.61 -13.72
CA GLU A 281 4.05 14.79 -14.80
C GLU A 281 3.99 16.23 -15.31
N GLN A 282 4.89 17.10 -14.86
CA GLN A 282 4.95 18.53 -15.15
C GLN A 282 3.73 19.32 -14.65
N GLU A 283 3.07 18.84 -13.60
CA GLU A 283 1.93 19.51 -13.00
C GLU A 283 2.31 20.16 -11.66
N GLN A 284 1.68 21.31 -11.39
CA GLN A 284 1.86 22.02 -10.11
C GLN A 284 1.14 21.27 -8.98
N THR A 285 1.89 20.81 -8.01
CA THR A 285 1.42 20.07 -6.84
C THR A 285 1.57 20.91 -5.58
N ALA A 286 0.49 21.07 -4.82
CA ALA A 286 0.44 21.75 -3.54
C ALA A 286 0.49 20.73 -2.39
N VAL A 287 1.33 20.97 -1.39
CA VAL A 287 1.48 20.14 -0.19
C VAL A 287 1.01 20.91 1.03
N TYR A 288 0.01 20.35 1.68
CA TYR A 288 -0.53 20.84 2.95
C TYR A 288 -0.05 19.95 4.10
N GLY A 289 0.07 20.50 5.31
CA GLY A 289 0.42 19.73 6.48
C GLY A 289 -0.03 20.37 7.78
N ILE A 290 -0.12 19.54 8.82
CA ILE A 290 -0.38 19.95 10.20
C ILE A 290 0.55 19.16 11.12
N SER A 291 1.19 19.88 12.07
CA SER A 291 2.00 19.26 13.11
C SER A 291 1.15 18.73 14.26
N ARG A 292 1.69 17.78 15.02
CA ARG A 292 1.10 17.30 16.28
C ARG A 292 0.87 18.45 17.26
N THR A 293 1.87 19.34 17.40
CA THR A 293 1.79 20.49 18.31
C THR A 293 0.66 21.46 17.93
N ASP A 294 0.48 21.72 16.63
CA ASP A 294 -0.64 22.56 16.16
C ASP A 294 -2.00 21.90 16.42
N TRP A 295 -2.06 20.58 16.23
CA TRP A 295 -3.27 19.80 16.53
C TRP A 295 -3.61 19.82 18.03
N GLU A 296 -2.64 19.57 18.91
CA GLU A 296 -2.81 19.63 20.36
C GLU A 296 -3.28 21.00 20.83
N THR A 297 -2.65 22.07 20.31
CA THR A 297 -3.01 23.46 20.64
C THR A 297 -4.44 23.81 20.26
N ARG A 298 -4.93 23.28 19.14
CA ARG A 298 -6.32 23.50 18.69
C ARG A 298 -7.32 22.74 19.56
N ASN A 299 -7.00 21.50 19.92
CA ASN A 299 -7.90 20.68 20.76
C ASN A 299 -8.02 21.22 22.18
N MET A 300 -6.94 21.80 22.75
CA MET A 300 -7.00 22.47 24.05
C MET A 300 -7.91 23.70 24.06
N LYS A 301 -8.07 24.38 22.92
CA LYS A 301 -8.94 25.57 22.80
C LYS A 301 -10.43 25.22 22.62
N HIS A 302 -10.76 23.99 22.29
CA HIS A 302 -12.14 23.52 22.07
C HIS A 302 -12.65 22.60 23.18
N GLY A 303 -11.83 22.30 24.20
CA GLY A 303 -12.15 21.45 25.34
C GLY A 303 -12.50 22.21 26.63
N THR A 304 -12.85 23.50 26.54
CA THR A 304 -13.37 24.33 27.66
C THR A 304 -14.80 24.72 27.40
#